data_ed056a5f3792ae6d6a05c4feedfddd1e
#
_entry.id   ed056a5f3792ae6d6a05c4feedfddd1e
#
_cell.length_a   1.000
_cell.length_b   1.000
_cell.length_c   1.000
_cell.angle_alpha   90.00
_cell.angle_beta   90.00
_cell.angle_gamma   90.00
#
_symmetry.space_group_name_H-M   'P 1'
#
loop_
_entity.id
_entity.type
_entity.pdbx_description
1 polymer ?
#
loop_
_entity_poly.entity_id
_entity_poly.type
_entity_poly.pdbx_seq_one_letter_code
_entity_poly.pdbx_strand_id
1 'polypeptide(L)'
;MTTPHPPHPSAPSSKLEALRLPPFHLDDAGIAWVADQLRTLTTEQKVRQLFNVAAHGDDEAQVAALAALGVGGVTRFGGTDLDASWRATRALIERSEIPLLISGDIEGGAIGLPFGTALPNQLGLAATGSTALAEEAVTVLAREARAMGYNWTFTPVTDLNAAFRSAIVATRSYGSDPDTVLAQARVNVATFQRHGIAATAKHWPGEGFDDRDQHLVTTVNPLDMPAWRERFGRIYRGLIDDGLMTVMSAHIALPAYAREHGASGLELYRPACVSRFLNEDLLRGELGFNGLIVSDASGMAGLSAWADRAECIPEVIANGCDVLLFPSPFEIDFGHVMRALSDGRLTEARIEEAVTRVLGLKAALGLHRKT
;
A
#
# COMPACT_ATOMS: atom_id res chain seq x y z
N MET A 1 -15.67 -32.02 -7.74
CA MET A 1 -16.34 -31.32 -8.85
C MET A 1 -16.08 -29.84 -8.64
N THR A 2 -15.15 -29.26 -9.40
CA THR A 2 -14.82 -27.83 -9.37
C THR A 2 -15.92 -27.09 -10.10
N THR A 3 -16.68 -26.27 -9.41
CA THR A 3 -17.61 -25.31 -10.02
C THR A 3 -16.79 -24.36 -10.91
N PRO A 4 -17.17 -24.15 -12.19
CA PRO A 4 -16.49 -23.21 -13.04
C PRO A 4 -16.70 -21.79 -12.46
N HIS A 5 -15.59 -21.06 -12.26
CA HIS A 5 -15.64 -19.64 -11.94
C HIS A 5 -16.37 -18.88 -13.05
N PRO A 6 -17.19 -17.88 -12.69
CA PRO A 6 -17.74 -16.97 -13.70
C PRO A 6 -16.59 -16.30 -14.47
N PRO A 7 -16.76 -16.06 -15.77
CA PRO A 7 -15.74 -15.40 -16.57
C PRO A 7 -15.45 -14.01 -15.99
N HIS A 8 -14.17 -13.68 -15.84
CA HIS A 8 -13.75 -12.31 -15.49
C HIS A 8 -14.37 -11.33 -16.49
N PRO A 9 -14.86 -10.18 -16.03
CA PRO A 9 -15.35 -9.15 -16.95
C PRO A 9 -14.23 -8.81 -17.94
N SER A 10 -14.60 -8.60 -19.20
CA SER A 10 -13.66 -8.18 -20.27
C SER A 10 -12.82 -7.01 -19.78
N ALA A 11 -11.51 -7.08 -20.04
CA ALA A 11 -10.59 -6.01 -19.65
C ALA A 11 -11.12 -4.64 -20.10
N PRO A 12 -11.06 -3.61 -19.24
CA PRO A 12 -11.56 -2.28 -19.57
C PRO A 12 -10.85 -1.71 -20.80
N SER A 13 -11.59 -1.02 -21.66
CA SER A 13 -11.11 -0.48 -22.92
C SER A 13 -10.04 0.63 -22.75
N SER A 14 -9.92 1.22 -21.56
CA SER A 14 -8.89 2.21 -21.21
C SER A 14 -8.57 2.21 -19.74
N LYS A 15 -7.42 2.80 -19.37
CA LYS A 15 -6.97 2.97 -17.97
C LYS A 15 -7.97 3.79 -17.15
N LEU A 16 -8.61 4.79 -17.75
CA LEU A 16 -9.64 5.61 -17.11
C LEU A 16 -10.93 4.80 -16.85
N GLU A 17 -11.33 3.95 -17.78
CA GLU A 17 -12.50 3.09 -17.57
C GLU A 17 -12.30 2.08 -16.44
N ALA A 18 -11.05 1.64 -16.20
CA ALA A 18 -10.73 0.80 -15.06
C ALA A 18 -11.05 1.45 -13.71
N LEU A 19 -11.02 2.79 -13.63
CA LEU A 19 -11.38 3.52 -12.41
C LEU A 19 -12.89 3.54 -12.11
N ARG A 20 -13.74 3.14 -13.04
CA ARG A 20 -15.18 2.94 -12.79
C ARG A 20 -15.45 1.62 -12.06
N LEU A 21 -14.52 0.70 -12.13
CA LEU A 21 -14.61 -0.63 -11.51
C LEU A 21 -14.14 -0.57 -10.04
N PRO A 22 -14.46 -1.62 -9.24
CA PRO A 22 -13.87 -1.75 -7.92
C PRO A 22 -12.34 -1.68 -7.98
N PRO A 23 -11.69 -1.10 -6.98
CA PRO A 23 -12.24 -0.51 -5.77
C PRO A 23 -12.55 0.98 -5.86
N PHE A 24 -12.33 1.62 -7.01
CA PHE A 24 -12.41 3.08 -7.14
C PHE A 24 -13.84 3.60 -7.32
N HIS A 25 -14.68 2.93 -8.13
CA HIS A 25 -16.08 3.28 -8.40
C HIS A 25 -16.31 4.76 -8.78
N LEU A 26 -15.42 5.34 -9.59
CA LEU A 26 -15.51 6.76 -9.93
C LEU A 26 -16.74 7.06 -10.80
N ASP A 27 -17.40 8.14 -10.45
CA ASP A 27 -18.43 8.79 -11.28
C ASP A 27 -17.79 9.61 -12.44
N ASP A 28 -18.59 10.17 -13.30
CA ASP A 28 -18.12 10.97 -14.44
C ASP A 28 -17.31 12.19 -14.01
N ALA A 29 -17.64 12.80 -12.87
CA ALA A 29 -16.92 13.94 -12.35
C ALA A 29 -15.51 13.54 -11.85
N GLY A 30 -15.40 12.39 -11.17
CA GLY A 30 -14.13 11.82 -10.76
C GLY A 30 -13.24 11.45 -11.95
N ILE A 31 -13.82 10.79 -12.97
CA ILE A 31 -13.10 10.45 -14.21
C ILE A 31 -12.62 11.72 -14.93
N ALA A 32 -13.48 12.73 -15.05
CA ALA A 32 -13.13 14.00 -15.70
C ALA A 32 -11.99 14.71 -14.96
N TRP A 33 -12.01 14.71 -13.62
CA TRP A 33 -10.93 15.28 -12.84
C TRP A 33 -9.59 14.55 -13.05
N VAL A 34 -9.60 13.20 -13.01
CA VAL A 34 -8.39 12.40 -13.26
C VAL A 34 -7.84 12.67 -14.67
N ALA A 35 -8.71 12.67 -15.68
CA ALA A 35 -8.33 12.96 -17.06
C ALA A 35 -7.72 14.35 -17.23
N ASP A 36 -8.28 15.36 -16.57
CA ASP A 36 -7.76 16.73 -16.60
C ASP A 36 -6.38 16.82 -15.94
N GLN A 37 -6.19 16.21 -14.77
CA GLN A 37 -4.88 16.13 -14.12
C GLN A 37 -3.84 15.44 -15.00
N LEU A 38 -4.16 14.29 -15.60
CA LEU A 38 -3.25 13.56 -16.50
C LEU A 38 -2.82 14.40 -17.70
N ARG A 39 -3.71 15.25 -18.22
CA ARG A 39 -3.46 16.13 -19.36
C ARG A 39 -2.60 17.35 -18.99
N THR A 40 -2.79 17.90 -17.79
CA THR A 40 -2.15 19.16 -17.37
C THR A 40 -0.80 18.95 -16.70
N LEU A 41 -0.58 17.84 -16.02
CA LEU A 41 0.67 17.54 -15.35
C LEU A 41 1.80 17.25 -16.35
N THR A 42 2.96 17.86 -16.14
CA THR A 42 4.19 17.51 -16.85
C THR A 42 4.65 16.10 -16.44
N THR A 43 5.53 15.50 -17.24
CA THR A 43 6.14 14.19 -16.91
C THR A 43 6.81 14.21 -15.53
N GLU A 44 7.55 15.28 -15.21
CA GLU A 44 8.19 15.46 -13.91
C GLU A 44 7.16 15.50 -12.77
N GLN A 45 6.08 16.25 -12.91
CA GLN A 45 5.01 16.31 -11.93
C GLN A 45 4.29 14.96 -11.78
N LYS A 46 4.10 14.21 -12.88
CA LYS A 46 3.56 12.85 -12.84
C LYS A 46 4.47 11.92 -12.04
N VAL A 47 5.78 11.97 -12.28
CA VAL A 47 6.74 11.15 -11.51
C VAL A 47 6.71 11.51 -10.02
N ARG A 48 6.63 12.80 -9.66
CA ARG A 48 6.52 13.24 -8.26
C ARG A 48 5.29 12.65 -7.55
N GLN A 49 4.17 12.44 -8.28
CA GLN A 49 2.97 11.81 -7.72
C GLN A 49 3.17 10.33 -7.30
N LEU A 50 4.21 9.66 -7.77
CA LEU A 50 4.52 8.27 -7.42
C LEU A 50 5.30 8.13 -6.10
N PHE A 51 5.58 9.23 -5.42
CA PHE A 51 6.33 9.20 -4.16
C PHE A 51 5.43 9.53 -2.96
N ASN A 52 5.62 8.76 -1.90
CA ASN A 52 5.09 9.06 -0.58
C ASN A 52 6.28 9.27 0.37
N VAL A 53 6.44 10.50 0.86
CA VAL A 53 7.58 10.90 1.69
C VAL A 53 7.28 10.78 3.17
N ALA A 54 8.28 10.48 3.99
CA ALA A 54 8.15 10.46 5.44
C ALA A 54 8.25 11.87 6.02
N ALA A 55 7.31 12.24 6.90
CA ALA A 55 7.31 13.48 7.65
C ALA A 55 7.44 13.17 9.15
N HIS A 56 8.62 13.45 9.70
CA HIS A 56 8.93 13.24 11.12
C HIS A 56 8.72 14.52 11.91
N GLY A 57 7.86 14.46 12.94
CA GLY A 57 7.56 15.62 13.79
C GLY A 57 6.60 16.62 13.14
N ASP A 58 6.52 17.80 13.75
CA ASP A 58 5.48 18.80 13.48
C ASP A 58 6.08 20.19 13.17
N ASP A 59 7.34 20.25 12.76
CA ASP A 59 8.07 21.47 12.43
C ASP A 59 7.48 22.18 11.19
N GLU A 60 7.22 23.47 11.30
CA GLU A 60 6.56 24.25 10.25
C GLU A 60 7.42 24.41 8.99
N ALA A 61 8.74 24.53 9.13
CA ALA A 61 9.65 24.66 7.98
C ALA A 61 9.70 23.34 7.20
N GLN A 62 9.73 22.19 7.91
CA GLN A 62 9.65 20.87 7.29
C GLN A 62 8.32 20.69 6.54
N VAL A 63 7.19 21.08 7.16
CA VAL A 63 5.87 21.02 6.54
C VAL A 63 5.84 21.82 5.25
N ALA A 64 6.39 23.05 5.25
CA ALA A 64 6.44 23.88 4.05
C ALA A 64 7.30 23.27 2.95
N ALA A 65 8.46 22.71 3.30
CA ALA A 65 9.36 22.04 2.36
C ALA A 65 8.70 20.82 1.72
N LEU A 66 8.03 19.97 2.51
CA LEU A 66 7.34 18.77 2.02
C LEU A 66 6.15 19.12 1.10
N ALA A 67 5.36 20.13 1.45
CA ALA A 67 4.25 20.58 0.61
C ALA A 67 4.74 21.09 -0.77
N ALA A 68 5.91 21.72 -0.82
CA ALA A 68 6.53 22.24 -2.04
C ALA A 68 7.09 21.14 -2.98
N LEU A 69 7.27 19.90 -2.50
CA LEU A 69 7.79 18.81 -3.33
C LEU A 69 6.82 18.37 -4.43
N GLY A 70 5.52 18.64 -4.27
CA GLY A 70 4.50 18.20 -5.24
C GLY A 70 4.32 16.69 -5.32
N VAL A 71 4.59 15.97 -4.23
CA VAL A 71 4.51 14.49 -4.16
C VAL A 71 3.07 13.97 -4.09
N GLY A 72 2.90 12.68 -4.35
CA GLY A 72 1.59 12.03 -4.29
C GLY A 72 1.04 11.87 -2.88
N GLY A 73 1.90 11.67 -1.90
CA GLY A 73 1.51 11.47 -0.50
C GLY A 73 2.60 11.78 0.51
N VAL A 74 2.18 11.85 1.77
CA VAL A 74 3.04 12.05 2.94
C VAL A 74 2.60 11.09 4.04
N THR A 75 3.54 10.30 4.55
CA THR A 75 3.32 9.49 5.76
C THR A 75 3.74 10.29 6.97
N ARG A 76 2.84 10.45 7.92
CA ARG A 76 3.06 11.21 9.13
C ARG A 76 3.62 10.32 10.25
N PHE A 77 4.81 10.65 10.72
CA PHE A 77 5.38 10.20 11.98
C PHE A 77 5.36 11.41 12.93
N GLY A 78 4.14 11.79 13.34
CA GLY A 78 3.90 13.00 14.15
C GLY A 78 4.49 12.90 15.55
N GLY A 79 4.60 14.05 16.22
CA GLY A 79 4.95 14.14 17.62
C GLY A 79 3.81 13.69 18.56
N THR A 80 4.03 13.83 19.85
CA THR A 80 3.04 13.47 20.88
C THR A 80 2.07 14.62 21.23
N ASP A 81 2.33 15.84 20.71
CA ASP A 81 1.45 16.98 20.87
C ASP A 81 0.35 16.94 19.82
N LEU A 82 -0.88 16.72 20.25
CA LEU A 82 -2.06 16.62 19.40
C LEU A 82 -2.27 17.88 18.54
N ASP A 83 -2.20 19.05 19.17
CA ASP A 83 -2.50 20.33 18.49
C ASP A 83 -1.42 20.67 17.47
N ALA A 84 -0.16 20.45 17.78
CA ALA A 84 0.95 20.64 16.84
C ALA A 84 0.83 19.68 15.65
N SER A 85 0.56 18.42 15.90
CA SER A 85 0.43 17.39 14.86
C SER A 85 -0.79 17.66 13.95
N TRP A 86 -1.91 18.11 14.54
CA TRP A 86 -3.09 18.51 13.77
C TRP A 86 -2.79 19.71 12.87
N ARG A 87 -2.19 20.79 13.42
CA ARG A 87 -1.83 21.99 12.63
C ARG A 87 -0.87 21.64 11.51
N ALA A 88 0.17 20.85 11.77
CA ALA A 88 1.13 20.42 10.77
C ALA A 88 0.46 19.63 9.62
N THR A 89 -0.43 18.70 9.94
CA THR A 89 -1.15 17.91 8.93
C THR A 89 -2.10 18.80 8.11
N ARG A 90 -2.83 19.71 8.75
CA ARG A 90 -3.69 20.70 8.06
C ARG A 90 -2.87 21.59 7.12
N ALA A 91 -1.73 22.09 7.57
CA ALA A 91 -0.85 22.93 6.75
C ALA A 91 -0.31 22.18 5.51
N LEU A 92 0.02 20.88 5.63
CA LEU A 92 0.37 20.05 4.47
C LEU A 92 -0.76 19.99 3.45
N ILE A 93 -1.99 19.72 3.92
CA ILE A 93 -3.17 19.62 3.05
C ILE A 93 -3.48 20.95 2.36
N GLU A 94 -3.42 22.06 3.09
CA GLU A 94 -3.80 23.39 2.60
C GLU A 94 -2.77 23.98 1.63
N ARG A 95 -1.47 23.67 1.83
CA ARG A 95 -0.38 24.18 0.99
C ARG A 95 -0.14 23.35 -0.26
N SER A 96 -0.73 22.17 -0.38
CA SER A 96 -0.52 21.28 -1.52
C SER A 96 -1.47 21.62 -2.67
N GLU A 97 -0.89 21.84 -3.85
CA GLU A 97 -1.64 22.15 -5.08
C GLU A 97 -2.50 20.97 -5.53
N ILE A 98 -1.91 19.78 -5.55
CA ILE A 98 -2.61 18.52 -5.81
C ILE A 98 -2.93 17.87 -4.46
N PRO A 99 -4.17 17.43 -4.21
CA PRO A 99 -4.53 16.82 -2.93
C PRO A 99 -3.58 15.69 -2.52
N LEU A 100 -3.11 15.69 -1.26
CA LEU A 100 -2.19 14.69 -0.73
C LEU A 100 -2.92 13.45 -0.21
N LEU A 101 -2.30 12.29 -0.44
CA LEU A 101 -2.55 11.10 0.38
C LEU A 101 -1.78 11.26 1.69
N ILE A 102 -2.49 11.45 2.80
CA ILE A 102 -1.91 11.53 4.14
C ILE A 102 -2.05 10.16 4.79
N SER A 103 -0.92 9.50 5.02
CA SER A 103 -0.89 8.12 5.47
C SER A 103 -0.21 7.93 6.83
N GLY A 104 -0.44 6.78 7.43
CA GLY A 104 0.21 6.34 8.67
C GLY A 104 -0.08 4.89 8.99
N ASP A 105 0.76 4.30 9.86
CA ASP A 105 0.50 3.00 10.44
C ASP A 105 -0.49 3.15 11.60
N ILE A 106 -1.74 2.73 11.36
CA ILE A 106 -2.81 2.83 12.36
C ILE A 106 -3.32 1.41 12.65
N GLU A 107 -2.39 0.56 13.14
CA GLU A 107 -2.64 -0.86 13.38
C GLU A 107 -3.36 -1.13 14.71
N GLY A 108 -3.26 -0.18 15.65
CA GLY A 108 -3.65 -0.38 17.05
C GLY A 108 -2.48 -0.84 17.94
N GLY A 109 -2.71 -0.97 19.21
CA GLY A 109 -1.67 -1.22 20.20
C GLY A 109 -0.66 -0.08 20.24
N ALA A 110 0.63 -0.41 20.15
CA ALA A 110 1.73 0.57 20.15
C ALA A 110 1.95 1.23 18.77
N ILE A 111 1.27 0.75 17.73
CA ILE A 111 1.44 1.24 16.35
C ILE A 111 0.17 2.01 15.94
N GLY A 112 0.20 3.32 16.11
CA GLY A 112 -0.94 4.18 15.84
C GLY A 112 -0.66 5.64 16.17
N LEU A 113 -1.71 6.40 16.43
CA LEU A 113 -1.60 7.80 16.83
C LEU A 113 -1.09 7.89 18.28
N PRO A 114 0.02 8.61 18.56
CA PRO A 114 0.61 8.66 19.91
C PRO A 114 -0.32 9.22 20.98
N PHE A 115 -1.28 10.04 20.60
CA PHE A 115 -2.29 10.69 21.44
C PHE A 115 -3.67 10.05 21.31
N GLY A 116 -3.79 8.97 20.51
CA GLY A 116 -5.06 8.29 20.27
C GLY A 116 -5.52 7.41 21.44
N THR A 117 -6.73 6.90 21.33
CA THR A 117 -7.29 5.96 22.29
C THR A 117 -6.42 4.69 22.33
N ALA A 118 -6.00 4.28 23.52
CA ALA A 118 -5.24 3.05 23.72
C ALA A 118 -6.15 1.83 23.47
N LEU A 119 -5.96 1.19 22.32
CA LEU A 119 -6.71 0.01 21.88
C LEU A 119 -5.79 -1.21 21.79
N PRO A 120 -6.33 -2.43 21.85
CA PRO A 120 -5.54 -3.64 21.61
C PRO A 120 -4.89 -3.64 20.22
N ASN A 121 -3.75 -4.34 20.07
CA ASN A 121 -3.22 -4.70 18.76
C ASN A 121 -4.11 -5.73 18.06
N GLN A 122 -3.79 -6.05 16.81
CA GLN A 122 -4.61 -6.94 15.97
C GLN A 122 -4.76 -8.34 16.59
N LEU A 123 -3.71 -8.90 17.18
CA LEU A 123 -3.81 -10.20 17.88
C LEU A 123 -4.75 -10.13 19.09
N GLY A 124 -4.67 -9.02 19.85
CA GLY A 124 -5.58 -8.79 20.97
C GLY A 124 -7.03 -8.66 20.54
N LEU A 125 -7.30 -8.00 19.41
CA LEU A 125 -8.66 -7.94 18.84
C LEU A 125 -9.14 -9.33 18.41
N ALA A 126 -8.32 -10.10 17.69
CA ALA A 126 -8.66 -11.45 17.27
C ALA A 126 -8.91 -12.39 18.46
N ALA A 127 -8.16 -12.25 19.56
CA ALA A 127 -8.32 -13.06 20.77
C ALA A 127 -9.69 -12.87 21.47
N THR A 128 -10.41 -11.79 21.15
CA THR A 128 -11.80 -11.62 21.63
C THR A 128 -12.78 -12.59 20.97
N GLY A 129 -12.43 -13.16 19.82
CA GLY A 129 -13.32 -13.97 19.00
C GLY A 129 -14.50 -13.20 18.41
N SER A 130 -14.49 -11.87 18.47
CA SER A 130 -15.63 -11.01 18.09
C SER A 130 -15.25 -10.02 17.00
N THR A 131 -15.84 -10.17 15.82
CA THR A 131 -15.74 -9.17 14.74
C THR A 131 -16.50 -7.89 15.08
N ALA A 132 -17.54 -7.94 15.91
CA ALA A 132 -18.25 -6.74 16.36
C ALA A 132 -17.36 -5.86 17.25
N LEU A 133 -16.64 -6.43 18.23
CA LEU A 133 -15.69 -5.67 19.03
C LEU A 133 -14.52 -5.13 18.19
N ALA A 134 -14.07 -5.89 17.18
CA ALA A 134 -13.08 -5.39 16.24
C ALA A 134 -13.60 -4.18 15.45
N GLU A 135 -14.85 -4.20 14.98
CA GLU A 135 -15.48 -3.07 14.30
C GLU A 135 -15.55 -1.83 15.18
N GLU A 136 -15.95 -1.98 16.44
CA GLU A 136 -16.00 -0.88 17.41
C GLU A 136 -14.61 -0.27 17.59
N ALA A 137 -13.57 -1.09 17.83
CA ALA A 137 -12.20 -0.62 18.00
C ALA A 137 -11.66 0.09 16.75
N VAL A 138 -11.83 -0.52 15.58
CA VAL A 138 -11.38 0.08 14.30
C VAL A 138 -12.17 1.35 13.99
N THR A 139 -13.43 1.45 14.39
CA THR A 139 -14.22 2.69 14.27
C THR A 139 -13.60 3.83 15.05
N VAL A 140 -13.12 3.59 16.26
CA VAL A 140 -12.41 4.61 17.06
C VAL A 140 -11.13 5.04 16.32
N LEU A 141 -10.27 4.09 15.91
CA LEU A 141 -9.05 4.39 15.16
C LEU A 141 -9.33 5.22 13.90
N ALA A 142 -10.33 4.83 13.13
CA ALA A 142 -10.68 5.50 11.88
C ALA A 142 -11.19 6.93 12.09
N ARG A 143 -12.02 7.14 13.12
CA ARG A 143 -12.54 8.47 13.47
C ARG A 143 -11.44 9.41 13.96
N GLU A 144 -10.54 8.94 14.81
CA GLU A 144 -9.40 9.72 15.30
C GLU A 144 -8.45 10.07 14.16
N ALA A 145 -8.08 9.08 13.35
CA ALA A 145 -7.23 9.31 12.18
C ALA A 145 -7.86 10.30 11.20
N ARG A 146 -9.16 10.16 10.91
CA ARG A 146 -9.84 11.09 10.00
C ARG A 146 -9.89 12.51 10.55
N ALA A 147 -10.10 12.69 11.85
CA ALA A 147 -10.07 13.99 12.53
C ALA A 147 -8.70 14.66 12.42
N MET A 148 -7.62 13.88 12.41
CA MET A 148 -6.25 14.33 12.23
C MET A 148 -5.87 14.60 10.76
N GLY A 149 -6.78 14.33 9.80
CA GLY A 149 -6.57 14.55 8.38
C GLY A 149 -6.00 13.36 7.61
N TYR A 150 -5.83 12.19 8.24
CA TYR A 150 -5.43 10.98 7.51
C TYR A 150 -6.53 10.52 6.57
N ASN A 151 -6.13 10.04 5.40
CA ASN A 151 -7.02 9.49 4.37
C ASN A 151 -6.50 8.18 3.79
N TRP A 152 -5.37 7.66 4.32
CA TRP A 152 -4.78 6.40 3.94
C TRP A 152 -4.11 5.75 5.16
N THR A 153 -4.24 4.45 5.32
CA THR A 153 -3.60 3.70 6.41
C THR A 153 -2.95 2.43 5.91
N PHE A 154 -1.79 2.09 6.50
CA PHE A 154 -1.07 0.85 6.18
C PHE A 154 -1.49 -0.28 7.14
N THR A 155 -2.78 -0.59 7.11
CA THR A 155 -3.43 -1.68 7.85
C THR A 155 -4.63 -2.20 7.03
N PRO A 156 -5.02 -3.47 7.14
CA PRO A 156 -4.63 -4.50 8.10
C PRO A 156 -3.32 -5.22 7.74
N VAL A 157 -2.66 -5.77 8.78
CA VAL A 157 -1.62 -6.79 8.62
C VAL A 157 -2.32 -8.12 8.39
N THR A 158 -2.18 -8.67 7.19
CA THR A 158 -2.84 -9.92 6.74
C THR A 158 -1.90 -11.12 6.79
N ASP A 159 -0.74 -10.95 7.39
CA ASP A 159 0.27 -11.98 7.58
C ASP A 159 -0.21 -13.06 8.54
N LEU A 160 0.34 -14.27 8.39
CA LEU A 160 0.00 -15.42 9.23
C LEU A 160 1.12 -15.66 10.24
N ASN A 161 0.81 -15.58 11.54
CA ASN A 161 1.78 -15.82 12.61
C ASN A 161 2.09 -17.32 12.74
N ALA A 162 2.77 -17.89 11.73
CA ALA A 162 3.11 -19.31 11.65
C ALA A 162 4.48 -19.60 12.26
N ALA A 163 5.47 -18.73 12.06
CA ALA A 163 6.78 -18.84 12.66
C ALA A 163 6.79 -18.19 14.05
N PHE A 164 6.85 -18.98 15.09
CA PHE A 164 6.83 -18.52 16.49
C PHE A 164 7.90 -17.45 16.82
N ARG A 165 9.02 -17.48 16.10
CA ARG A 165 10.14 -16.54 16.32
C ARG A 165 10.06 -15.28 15.46
N SER A 166 9.07 -15.14 14.59
CA SER A 166 8.91 -13.94 13.77
C SER A 166 8.58 -12.74 14.66
N ALA A 167 9.58 -11.91 14.94
CA ALA A 167 9.40 -10.71 15.76
C ALA A 167 8.57 -9.63 15.05
N ILE A 168 8.59 -9.60 13.73
CA ILE A 168 7.92 -8.56 12.94
C ILE A 168 6.41 -8.83 12.76
N VAL A 169 6.00 -10.08 12.70
CA VAL A 169 4.59 -10.46 12.57
C VAL A 169 3.93 -10.53 13.94
N ALA A 170 4.37 -11.43 14.80
CA ALA A 170 4.00 -11.54 16.22
C ALA A 170 2.58 -11.01 16.56
N THR A 171 2.49 -9.95 17.35
CA THR A 171 1.24 -9.35 17.81
C THR A 171 0.57 -8.42 16.78
N ARG A 172 1.23 -8.18 15.64
CA ARG A 172 0.65 -7.38 14.55
C ARG A 172 -0.33 -8.17 13.70
N SER A 173 -0.17 -9.49 13.59
CA SER A 173 -1.11 -10.38 12.90
C SER A 173 -2.35 -10.67 13.74
N TYR A 174 -3.48 -10.96 13.09
CA TYR A 174 -4.68 -11.49 13.74
C TYR A 174 -4.55 -12.96 14.18
N GLY A 175 -3.45 -13.65 13.86
CA GLY A 175 -3.18 -15.03 14.22
C GLY A 175 -2.58 -15.87 13.09
N SER A 176 -2.63 -17.19 13.25
CA SER A 176 -2.08 -18.15 12.29
C SER A 176 -3.14 -18.86 11.42
N ASP A 177 -4.41 -18.68 11.75
CA ASP A 177 -5.53 -19.27 11.01
C ASP A 177 -6.02 -18.32 9.90
N PRO A 178 -5.98 -18.71 8.62
CA PRO A 178 -6.37 -17.85 7.50
C PRO A 178 -7.83 -17.38 7.55
N ASP A 179 -8.74 -18.17 8.12
CA ASP A 179 -10.15 -17.77 8.22
C ASP A 179 -10.36 -16.68 9.24
N THR A 180 -9.69 -16.77 10.39
CA THR A 180 -9.68 -15.75 11.41
C THR A 180 -9.07 -14.45 10.88
N VAL A 181 -7.92 -14.55 10.21
CA VAL A 181 -7.23 -13.37 9.62
C VAL A 181 -8.13 -12.71 8.58
N LEU A 182 -8.74 -13.47 7.68
CA LEU A 182 -9.64 -12.92 6.66
C LEU A 182 -10.87 -12.25 7.28
N ALA A 183 -11.52 -12.89 8.26
CA ALA A 183 -12.70 -12.32 8.91
C ALA A 183 -12.41 -10.99 9.60
N GLN A 184 -11.32 -10.92 10.34
CA GLN A 184 -10.89 -9.69 11.04
C GLN A 184 -10.41 -8.60 10.07
N ALA A 185 -9.65 -8.98 9.05
CA ALA A 185 -9.16 -8.05 8.03
C ALA A 185 -10.31 -7.43 7.21
N ARG A 186 -11.36 -8.20 6.89
CA ARG A 186 -12.59 -7.69 6.26
C ARG A 186 -13.24 -6.56 7.05
N VAL A 187 -13.38 -6.77 8.35
CA VAL A 187 -13.93 -5.75 9.25
C VAL A 187 -13.04 -4.51 9.27
N ASN A 188 -11.74 -4.70 9.37
CA ASN A 188 -10.77 -3.60 9.37
C ASN A 188 -10.88 -2.77 8.07
N VAL A 189 -10.78 -3.41 6.91
CA VAL A 189 -10.87 -2.76 5.59
C VAL A 189 -12.19 -2.03 5.43
N ALA A 190 -13.32 -2.72 5.65
CA ALA A 190 -14.65 -2.13 5.49
C ALA A 190 -14.85 -0.91 6.40
N THR A 191 -14.34 -0.97 7.64
CA THR A 191 -14.51 0.11 8.62
C THR A 191 -13.68 1.33 8.24
N PHE A 192 -12.38 1.18 7.94
CA PHE A 192 -11.55 2.32 7.51
C PHE A 192 -12.10 2.95 6.23
N GLN A 193 -12.42 2.14 5.21
CA GLN A 193 -12.91 2.66 3.92
C GLN A 193 -14.26 3.36 4.04
N ARG A 194 -15.18 2.86 4.88
CA ARG A 194 -16.46 3.54 5.20
C ARG A 194 -16.24 4.91 5.86
N HIS A 195 -15.13 5.11 6.58
CA HIS A 195 -14.76 6.38 7.19
C HIS A 195 -13.90 7.28 6.28
N GLY A 196 -13.76 6.94 4.99
CA GLY A 196 -13.01 7.73 4.02
C GLY A 196 -11.50 7.64 4.15
N ILE A 197 -11.00 6.51 4.65
CA ILE A 197 -9.58 6.20 4.77
C ILE A 197 -9.30 4.93 3.97
N ALA A 198 -8.47 5.01 2.93
CA ALA A 198 -8.05 3.82 2.18
C ALA A 198 -7.29 2.86 3.10
N ALA A 199 -7.68 1.59 3.10
CA ALA A 199 -6.99 0.53 3.84
C ALA A 199 -5.96 -0.18 2.95
N THR A 200 -4.88 -0.67 3.55
CA THR A 200 -3.79 -1.37 2.86
C THR A 200 -3.56 -2.74 3.45
N ALA A 201 -3.85 -3.79 2.70
CA ALA A 201 -3.46 -5.15 3.10
C ALA A 201 -1.94 -5.31 2.96
N LYS A 202 -1.27 -5.82 3.99
CA LYS A 202 0.17 -6.01 4.04
C LYS A 202 0.54 -7.26 4.82
N HIS A 203 1.68 -7.86 4.54
CA HIS A 203 2.74 -7.50 3.58
C HIS A 203 2.73 -8.49 2.41
N TRP A 204 2.35 -8.05 1.21
CA TRP A 204 2.30 -8.91 0.02
C TRP A 204 3.67 -9.47 -0.36
N PRO A 205 3.82 -10.78 -0.68
CA PRO A 205 2.78 -11.82 -0.90
C PRO A 205 2.44 -12.63 0.37
N GLY A 206 2.71 -12.11 1.55
CA GLY A 206 2.41 -12.72 2.84
C GLY A 206 3.66 -13.12 3.62
N GLU A 207 3.76 -12.62 4.84
CA GLU A 207 4.84 -12.86 5.79
C GLU A 207 4.42 -13.80 6.92
N GLY A 208 5.40 -14.26 7.72
CA GLY A 208 5.16 -14.99 8.97
C GLY A 208 5.49 -16.48 8.93
N PHE A 209 6.03 -16.99 7.82
CA PHE A 209 6.61 -18.33 7.72
C PHE A 209 8.13 -18.32 7.82
N ASP A 210 8.76 -17.16 7.64
CA ASP A 210 10.17 -16.90 7.90
C ASP A 210 10.31 -16.21 9.27
N ASP A 211 11.27 -16.60 10.08
CA ASP A 211 11.52 -15.97 11.38
C ASP A 211 12.45 -14.75 11.30
N ARG A 212 12.98 -14.46 10.10
CA ARG A 212 13.79 -13.28 9.83
C ARG A 212 12.89 -12.05 9.65
N ASP A 213 13.49 -10.88 9.75
CA ASP A 213 12.86 -9.58 9.63
C ASP A 213 13.23 -8.91 8.30
N GLN A 214 12.26 -8.54 7.48
CA GLN A 214 12.47 -7.85 6.20
C GLN A 214 13.10 -6.46 6.33
N HIS A 215 13.13 -5.87 7.53
CA HIS A 215 13.91 -4.66 7.78
C HIS A 215 15.42 -4.91 7.66
N LEU A 216 15.87 -6.15 7.89
CA LEU A 216 17.27 -6.55 7.95
C LEU A 216 17.73 -7.40 6.76
N VAL A 217 16.82 -8.12 6.10
CA VAL A 217 17.12 -9.04 5.00
C VAL A 217 15.85 -9.29 4.16
N THR A 218 16.02 -9.63 2.88
CA THR A 218 14.88 -10.18 2.10
C THR A 218 14.37 -11.45 2.76
N THR A 219 13.11 -11.48 3.17
CA THR A 219 12.46 -12.67 3.74
C THR A 219 11.85 -13.54 2.65
N VAL A 220 11.49 -14.77 3.00
CA VAL A 220 10.99 -15.75 2.04
C VAL A 220 9.68 -16.34 2.53
N ASN A 221 8.67 -16.32 1.69
CA ASN A 221 7.51 -17.17 1.87
C ASN A 221 7.82 -18.55 1.26
N PRO A 222 8.02 -19.60 2.08
CA PRO A 222 8.52 -20.89 1.62
C PRO A 222 7.41 -21.82 1.11
N LEU A 223 6.16 -21.39 1.14
CA LEU A 223 5.03 -22.22 0.76
C LEU A 223 5.07 -22.58 -0.74
N ASP A 224 4.66 -23.80 -1.06
CA ASP A 224 4.29 -24.15 -2.44
C ASP A 224 3.02 -23.40 -2.86
N MET A 225 2.75 -23.34 -4.16
CA MET A 225 1.61 -22.56 -4.65
C MET A 225 0.24 -23.10 -4.23
N PRO A 226 -0.01 -24.40 -4.14
CA PRO A 226 -1.25 -24.91 -3.54
C PRO A 226 -1.48 -24.41 -2.10
N ALA A 227 -0.48 -24.55 -1.22
CA ALA A 227 -0.56 -24.11 0.16
C ALA A 227 -0.65 -22.56 0.27
N TRP A 228 0.06 -21.82 -0.58
CA TRP A 228 -0.03 -20.39 -0.65
C TRP A 228 -1.43 -19.90 -1.07
N ARG A 229 -2.01 -20.51 -2.13
CA ARG A 229 -3.37 -20.18 -2.62
C ARG A 229 -4.45 -20.45 -1.57
N GLU A 230 -4.32 -21.54 -0.81
CA GLU A 230 -5.26 -21.88 0.26
C GLU A 230 -5.20 -20.92 1.45
N ARG A 231 -4.06 -20.27 1.69
CA ARG A 231 -3.81 -19.35 2.81
C ARG A 231 -3.86 -17.91 2.37
N PHE A 232 -2.73 -17.36 1.94
CA PHE A 232 -2.59 -15.95 1.52
C PHE A 232 -3.43 -15.63 0.28
N GLY A 233 -3.43 -16.49 -0.72
CA GLY A 233 -4.26 -16.33 -1.92
C GLY A 233 -5.73 -16.14 -1.59
N ARG A 234 -6.26 -16.93 -0.64
CA ARG A 234 -7.64 -16.80 -0.15
C ARG A 234 -7.90 -15.50 0.59
N ILE A 235 -6.96 -15.06 1.45
CA ILE A 235 -7.07 -13.80 2.17
C ILE A 235 -7.10 -12.62 1.21
N TYR A 236 -6.11 -12.52 0.32
CA TYR A 236 -6.04 -11.41 -0.64
C TYR A 236 -7.23 -11.41 -1.60
N ARG A 237 -7.61 -12.56 -2.14
CA ARG A 237 -8.80 -12.66 -3.01
C ARG A 237 -10.06 -12.17 -2.30
N GLY A 238 -10.30 -12.65 -1.06
CA GLY A 238 -11.46 -12.23 -0.30
C GLY A 238 -11.52 -10.74 -0.02
N LEU A 239 -10.37 -10.09 0.26
CA LEU A 239 -10.30 -8.66 0.45
C LEU A 239 -10.45 -7.88 -0.86
N ILE A 240 -9.91 -8.39 -1.96
CA ILE A 240 -10.05 -7.79 -3.30
C ILE A 240 -11.51 -7.82 -3.74
N ASP A 241 -12.18 -8.95 -3.58
CA ASP A 241 -13.60 -9.12 -3.90
C ASP A 241 -14.49 -8.17 -3.05
N ASP A 242 -14.08 -7.84 -1.83
CA ASP A 242 -14.75 -6.90 -0.94
C ASP A 242 -14.36 -5.42 -1.20
N GLY A 243 -13.53 -5.13 -2.22
CA GLY A 243 -13.19 -3.76 -2.64
C GLY A 243 -12.00 -3.14 -1.89
N LEU A 244 -11.00 -3.94 -1.53
CA LEU A 244 -9.73 -3.45 -0.97
C LEU A 244 -9.08 -2.40 -1.89
N MET A 245 -8.78 -1.21 -1.36
CA MET A 245 -8.26 -0.10 -2.16
C MET A 245 -6.76 -0.19 -2.41
N THR A 246 -5.96 -0.65 -1.45
CA THR A 246 -4.51 -0.65 -1.58
C THR A 246 -3.85 -1.92 -1.05
N VAL A 247 -2.72 -2.33 -1.64
CA VAL A 247 -1.86 -3.45 -1.21
C VAL A 247 -0.43 -2.96 -1.08
N MET A 248 0.25 -3.33 0.00
CA MET A 248 1.66 -3.03 0.20
C MET A 248 2.50 -4.23 -0.26
N SER A 249 3.24 -4.03 -1.35
CA SER A 249 4.20 -5.00 -1.88
C SER A 249 5.53 -4.89 -1.15
N ALA A 250 5.92 -5.97 -0.51
CA ALA A 250 6.98 -5.98 0.48
C ALA A 250 8.31 -6.57 -0.02
N HIS A 251 9.30 -6.61 0.88
CA HIS A 251 10.62 -7.16 0.57
C HIS A 251 10.67 -8.68 0.85
N ILE A 252 9.66 -9.37 0.35
CA ILE A 252 9.40 -10.79 0.56
C ILE A 252 9.41 -11.52 -0.78
N ALA A 253 10.17 -12.60 -0.89
CA ALA A 253 10.18 -13.45 -2.06
C ALA A 253 9.15 -14.59 -1.94
N LEU A 254 8.59 -15.01 -3.08
CA LEU A 254 7.75 -16.21 -3.21
C LEU A 254 8.36 -17.14 -4.29
N PRO A 255 9.39 -17.94 -3.92
CA PRO A 255 10.14 -18.74 -4.89
C PRO A 255 9.29 -19.75 -5.66
N ALA A 256 8.21 -20.24 -5.05
CA ALA A 256 7.34 -21.22 -5.71
C ALA A 256 6.68 -20.62 -6.96
N TYR A 257 6.13 -19.41 -6.86
CA TYR A 257 5.51 -18.73 -8.01
C TYR A 257 6.55 -18.35 -9.07
N ALA A 258 7.68 -17.79 -8.64
CA ALA A 258 8.76 -17.43 -9.55
C ALA A 258 9.25 -18.65 -10.37
N ARG A 259 9.37 -19.82 -9.74
CA ARG A 259 9.76 -21.09 -10.39
C ARG A 259 8.73 -21.56 -11.42
N GLU A 260 7.43 -21.48 -11.11
CA GLU A 260 6.36 -21.83 -12.06
C GLU A 260 6.42 -20.95 -13.32
N HIS A 261 7.00 -19.74 -13.21
CA HIS A 261 7.17 -18.79 -14.33
C HIS A 261 8.59 -18.79 -14.93
N GLY A 262 9.37 -19.85 -14.68
CA GLY A 262 10.65 -20.08 -15.32
C GLY A 262 11.85 -19.37 -14.69
N ALA A 263 11.69 -18.70 -13.55
CA ALA A 263 12.80 -18.13 -12.83
C ALA A 263 13.73 -19.20 -12.24
N SER A 264 15.01 -18.88 -12.13
CA SER A 264 16.03 -19.75 -11.57
C SER A 264 17.13 -18.93 -10.86
N GLY A 265 17.94 -19.60 -10.03
CA GLY A 265 19.03 -18.93 -9.30
C GLY A 265 18.51 -17.82 -8.38
N LEU A 266 19.12 -16.67 -8.41
CA LEU A 266 18.78 -15.54 -7.54
C LEU A 266 17.41 -14.95 -7.85
N GLU A 267 16.93 -15.03 -9.10
CA GLU A 267 15.61 -14.53 -9.49
C GLU A 267 14.44 -15.18 -8.74
N LEU A 268 14.64 -16.39 -8.20
CA LEU A 268 13.66 -17.04 -7.30
C LEU A 268 13.42 -16.23 -6.02
N TYR A 269 14.38 -15.43 -5.60
CA TYR A 269 14.38 -14.67 -4.36
C TYR A 269 14.19 -13.18 -4.58
N ARG A 270 13.77 -12.78 -5.78
CA ARG A 270 13.43 -11.39 -6.08
C ARG A 270 12.29 -10.93 -5.17
N PRO A 271 12.48 -9.85 -4.37
CA PRO A 271 11.44 -9.37 -3.45
C PRO A 271 10.24 -8.80 -4.23
N ALA A 272 9.05 -8.97 -3.65
CA ALA A 272 7.79 -8.64 -4.34
C ALA A 272 7.74 -7.21 -4.87
N CYS A 273 8.21 -6.22 -4.11
CA CYS A 273 8.18 -4.81 -4.54
C CYS A 273 8.95 -4.52 -5.84
N VAL A 274 9.87 -5.39 -6.25
CA VAL A 274 10.60 -5.32 -7.52
C VAL A 274 10.32 -6.53 -8.43
N SER A 275 9.28 -7.31 -8.15
CA SER A 275 8.92 -8.51 -8.90
C SER A 275 7.67 -8.29 -9.75
N ARG A 276 7.87 -8.23 -11.07
CA ARG A 276 6.74 -8.19 -12.01
C ARG A 276 5.83 -9.42 -11.86
N PHE A 277 6.42 -10.61 -11.70
CA PHE A 277 5.64 -11.84 -11.51
C PHE A 277 4.64 -11.73 -10.35
N LEU A 278 5.07 -11.15 -9.22
CA LEU A 278 4.21 -11.06 -8.06
C LEU A 278 3.20 -9.91 -8.15
N ASN A 279 3.59 -8.75 -8.67
CA ASN A 279 2.70 -7.60 -8.72
C ASN A 279 1.75 -7.63 -9.93
N GLU A 280 2.28 -7.91 -11.15
CA GLU A 280 1.46 -7.85 -12.35
C GLU A 280 0.79 -9.20 -12.65
N ASP A 281 1.56 -10.30 -12.62
CA ASP A 281 1.00 -11.58 -13.07
C ASP A 281 0.13 -12.22 -11.98
N LEU A 282 0.60 -12.28 -10.71
CA LEU A 282 -0.15 -12.89 -9.62
C LEU A 282 -1.21 -11.94 -9.03
N LEU A 283 -0.82 -10.74 -8.56
CA LEU A 283 -1.73 -9.86 -7.84
C LEU A 283 -2.77 -9.23 -8.77
N ARG A 284 -2.32 -8.59 -9.88
CA ARG A 284 -3.25 -7.99 -10.85
C ARG A 284 -3.89 -9.02 -11.76
N GLY A 285 -3.11 -9.95 -12.31
CA GLY A 285 -3.57 -10.93 -13.29
C GLY A 285 -4.43 -12.02 -12.67
N GLU A 286 -3.87 -12.86 -11.78
CA GLU A 286 -4.61 -14.01 -11.22
C GLU A 286 -5.63 -13.62 -10.15
N LEU A 287 -5.30 -12.65 -9.28
CA LEU A 287 -6.21 -12.23 -8.21
C LEU A 287 -7.15 -11.09 -8.63
N GLY A 288 -6.89 -10.43 -9.76
CA GLY A 288 -7.76 -9.38 -10.31
C GLY A 288 -7.68 -8.03 -9.58
N PHE A 289 -6.59 -7.73 -8.87
CA PHE A 289 -6.46 -6.49 -8.12
C PHE A 289 -6.32 -5.27 -9.03
N ASN A 290 -7.33 -4.40 -9.01
CA ASN A 290 -7.34 -3.15 -9.79
C ASN A 290 -6.90 -1.92 -8.96
N GLY A 291 -6.73 -2.07 -7.65
CA GLY A 291 -6.36 -0.98 -6.74
C GLY A 291 -4.90 -0.52 -6.86
N LEU A 292 -4.48 0.33 -5.94
CA LEU A 292 -3.13 0.89 -5.89
C LEU A 292 -2.17 -0.05 -5.17
N ILE A 293 -1.01 -0.32 -5.78
CA ILE A 293 0.10 -1.04 -5.14
C ILE A 293 1.12 -0.03 -4.64
N VAL A 294 1.40 -0.07 -3.34
CA VAL A 294 2.47 0.71 -2.72
C VAL A 294 3.63 -0.21 -2.33
N SER A 295 4.87 0.24 -2.48
CA SER A 295 6.01 -0.54 -1.96
C SER A 295 6.05 -0.50 -0.44
N ASP A 296 6.74 -1.43 0.18
CA ASP A 296 7.22 -1.25 1.54
C ASP A 296 8.38 -0.23 1.59
N ALA A 297 8.80 0.16 2.78
CA ALA A 297 9.77 1.24 2.99
C ALA A 297 11.10 0.97 2.27
N SER A 298 11.48 1.84 1.34
CA SER A 298 12.65 1.65 0.49
C SER A 298 14.00 1.75 1.21
N GLY A 299 14.00 2.19 2.47
CA GLY A 299 15.18 2.21 3.33
C GLY A 299 15.50 0.89 4.01
N MET A 300 14.64 -0.11 3.91
CA MET A 300 14.83 -1.42 4.55
C MET A 300 15.91 -2.24 3.82
N ALA A 301 16.70 -2.97 4.60
CA ALA A 301 17.77 -3.82 4.03
C ALA A 301 17.23 -4.96 3.15
N GLY A 302 15.98 -5.39 3.35
CA GLY A 302 15.33 -6.36 2.48
C GLY A 302 15.24 -5.94 1.01
N LEU A 303 15.19 -4.64 0.72
CA LEU A 303 15.27 -4.11 -0.65
C LEU A 303 16.73 -3.93 -1.09
N SER A 304 17.55 -3.26 -0.27
CA SER A 304 18.94 -2.93 -0.64
C SER A 304 19.87 -4.16 -0.74
N ALA A 305 19.46 -5.31 -0.17
CA ALA A 305 20.13 -6.57 -0.38
C ALA A 305 19.96 -7.15 -1.79
N TRP A 306 18.93 -6.71 -2.53
CA TRP A 306 18.67 -7.17 -3.88
C TRP A 306 19.57 -6.51 -4.91
N ALA A 307 19.64 -5.19 -4.94
CA ALA A 307 20.50 -4.43 -5.85
C ALA A 307 20.75 -3.02 -5.31
N ASP A 308 21.65 -2.28 -5.95
CA ASP A 308 21.93 -0.90 -5.62
C ASP A 308 20.69 -0.01 -5.77
N ARG A 309 20.60 1.06 -4.97
CA ARG A 309 19.45 1.96 -4.93
C ARG A 309 19.12 2.58 -6.29
N ALA A 310 20.15 2.90 -7.09
CA ALA A 310 19.97 3.43 -8.46
C ALA A 310 19.26 2.46 -9.41
N GLU A 311 19.29 1.15 -9.11
CA GLU A 311 18.61 0.11 -9.86
C GLU A 311 17.26 -0.25 -9.20
N CYS A 312 17.25 -0.50 -7.88
CA CYS A 312 16.04 -0.89 -7.15
C CYS A 312 14.90 0.13 -7.26
N ILE A 313 15.19 1.42 -7.10
CA ILE A 313 14.14 2.45 -7.03
C ILE A 313 13.32 2.56 -8.32
N PRO A 314 13.93 2.64 -9.51
CA PRO A 314 13.16 2.55 -10.76
C PRO A 314 12.44 1.21 -10.95
N GLU A 315 13.06 0.10 -10.53
CA GLU A 315 12.46 -1.25 -10.65
C GLU A 315 11.18 -1.40 -9.83
N VAL A 316 11.08 -0.73 -8.67
CA VAL A 316 9.84 -0.70 -7.87
C VAL A 316 8.68 -0.22 -8.72
N ILE A 317 8.86 0.88 -9.44
CA ILE A 317 7.81 1.44 -10.31
C ILE A 317 7.62 0.57 -11.57
N ALA A 318 8.73 0.18 -12.22
CA ALA A 318 8.69 -0.60 -13.47
C ALA A 318 7.99 -1.96 -13.29
N ASN A 319 8.11 -2.58 -12.12
CA ASN A 319 7.58 -3.90 -11.81
C ASN A 319 6.24 -3.89 -11.04
N GLY A 320 5.47 -2.81 -11.16
CA GLY A 320 4.05 -2.82 -10.80
C GLY A 320 3.64 -2.03 -9.57
N CYS A 321 4.57 -1.54 -8.73
CA CYS A 321 4.20 -0.60 -7.67
C CYS A 321 3.84 0.76 -8.25
N ASP A 322 2.75 1.35 -7.78
CA ASP A 322 2.26 2.65 -8.23
C ASP A 322 2.82 3.79 -7.35
N VAL A 323 3.19 3.47 -6.10
CA VAL A 323 3.77 4.42 -5.15
C VAL A 323 4.98 3.80 -4.46
N LEU A 324 6.05 4.59 -4.36
CA LEU A 324 7.26 4.26 -3.60
C LEU A 324 7.22 4.91 -2.22
N LEU A 325 7.38 4.09 -1.17
CA LEU A 325 7.49 4.59 0.20
C LEU A 325 8.91 4.95 0.55
N PHE A 326 9.02 6.13 1.11
CA PHE A 326 10.13 6.75 1.81
C PHE A 326 11.39 6.87 0.95
N PRO A 327 11.33 7.69 -0.13
CA PRO A 327 12.55 8.07 -0.83
C PRO A 327 13.52 8.75 0.14
N SER A 328 14.80 8.44 0.03
CA SER A 328 15.80 9.00 0.94
C SER A 328 17.20 9.07 0.30
N PRO A 329 17.71 10.26 0.04
CA PRO A 329 17.00 11.56 -0.05
C PRO A 329 16.06 11.62 -1.26
N PHE A 330 14.97 12.39 -1.18
CA PHE A 330 13.97 12.48 -2.24
C PHE A 330 14.58 12.82 -3.62
N GLU A 331 15.40 13.84 -3.71
CA GLU A 331 15.97 14.31 -4.98
C GLU A 331 16.87 13.26 -5.66
N ILE A 332 17.53 12.41 -4.87
CA ILE A 332 18.36 11.32 -5.41
C ILE A 332 17.47 10.24 -6.04
N ASP A 333 16.47 9.78 -5.32
CA ASP A 333 15.58 8.73 -5.82
C ASP A 333 14.71 9.21 -6.98
N PHE A 334 14.22 10.44 -6.90
CA PHE A 334 13.54 11.11 -8.00
C PHE A 334 14.45 11.16 -9.25
N GLY A 335 15.72 11.55 -9.08
CA GLY A 335 16.72 11.54 -10.14
C GLY A 335 16.98 10.16 -10.74
N HIS A 336 16.94 9.09 -9.92
CA HIS A 336 17.06 7.70 -10.43
C HIS A 336 15.87 7.32 -11.32
N VAL A 337 14.63 7.68 -10.92
CA VAL A 337 13.42 7.41 -11.71
C VAL A 337 13.44 8.20 -13.01
N MET A 338 13.79 9.50 -12.97
CA MET A 338 13.88 10.35 -14.17
C MET A 338 14.94 9.85 -15.16
N ARG A 339 16.09 9.37 -14.66
CA ARG A 339 17.13 8.77 -15.50
C ARG A 339 16.65 7.48 -16.15
N ALA A 340 15.99 6.60 -15.38
CA ALA A 340 15.44 5.35 -15.91
C ALA A 340 14.37 5.59 -16.98
N LEU A 341 13.61 6.69 -16.88
CA LEU A 341 12.67 7.13 -17.90
C LEU A 341 13.42 7.60 -19.16
N SER A 342 14.49 8.39 -19.01
CA SER A 342 15.25 8.93 -20.13
C SER A 342 16.06 7.86 -20.89
N ASP A 343 16.51 6.80 -20.22
CA ASP A 343 17.25 5.68 -20.82
C ASP A 343 16.37 4.49 -21.23
N GLY A 344 15.05 4.60 -21.06
CA GLY A 344 14.05 3.63 -21.52
C GLY A 344 13.88 2.38 -20.64
N ARG A 345 14.53 2.30 -19.46
CA ARG A 345 14.29 1.23 -18.47
C ARG A 345 12.90 1.36 -17.83
N LEU A 346 12.37 2.55 -17.76
CA LEU A 346 11.01 2.86 -17.35
C LEU A 346 10.29 3.57 -18.50
N THR A 347 9.02 3.26 -18.73
CA THR A 347 8.25 3.83 -19.82
C THR A 347 7.28 4.91 -19.36
N GLU A 348 7.02 5.92 -20.19
CA GLU A 348 5.96 6.91 -19.92
C GLU A 348 4.59 6.25 -19.73
N ALA A 349 4.31 5.17 -20.47
CA ALA A 349 3.07 4.42 -20.34
C ALA A 349 2.89 3.82 -18.94
N ARG A 350 3.99 3.34 -18.32
CA ARG A 350 3.95 2.81 -16.94
C ARG A 350 3.81 3.93 -15.91
N ILE A 351 4.48 5.07 -16.11
CA ILE A 351 4.29 6.26 -15.27
C ILE A 351 2.82 6.71 -15.30
N GLU A 352 2.25 6.84 -16.50
CA GLU A 352 0.86 7.27 -16.66
C GLU A 352 -0.12 6.30 -16.02
N GLU A 353 0.13 5.00 -16.12
CA GLU A 353 -0.67 3.97 -15.47
C GLU A 353 -0.65 4.12 -13.93
N ALA A 354 0.54 4.30 -13.33
CA ALA A 354 0.69 4.48 -11.91
C ALA A 354 -0.01 5.76 -11.42
N VAL A 355 0.26 6.89 -12.10
CA VAL A 355 -0.38 8.18 -11.77
C VAL A 355 -1.88 8.11 -11.90
N THR A 356 -2.42 7.38 -12.90
CA THR A 356 -3.86 7.18 -13.06
C THR A 356 -4.46 6.54 -11.80
N ARG A 357 -3.82 5.52 -11.23
CA ARG A 357 -4.29 4.88 -9.98
C ARG A 357 -4.13 5.79 -8.76
N VAL A 358 -3.03 6.54 -8.67
CA VAL A 358 -2.83 7.51 -7.58
C VAL A 358 -3.91 8.58 -7.59
N LEU A 359 -4.17 9.18 -8.73
CA LEU A 359 -5.24 10.18 -8.91
C LEU A 359 -6.63 9.54 -8.74
N GLY A 360 -6.81 8.31 -9.21
CA GLY A 360 -8.02 7.52 -9.02
C GLY A 360 -8.34 7.31 -7.54
N LEU A 361 -7.34 6.95 -6.72
CA LEU A 361 -7.50 6.81 -5.28
C LEU A 361 -7.86 8.13 -4.62
N LYS A 362 -7.19 9.23 -4.99
CA LYS A 362 -7.53 10.58 -4.50
C LYS A 362 -8.97 10.96 -4.83
N ALA A 363 -9.42 10.67 -6.03
CA ALA A 363 -10.80 10.92 -6.46
C ALA A 363 -11.81 10.03 -5.72
N ALA A 364 -11.54 8.74 -5.55
CA ALA A 364 -12.38 7.80 -4.81
C ALA A 364 -12.57 8.22 -3.33
N LEU A 365 -11.53 8.79 -2.72
CA LEU A 365 -11.58 9.37 -1.37
C LEU A 365 -12.22 10.76 -1.32
N GLY A 366 -12.69 11.29 -2.46
CA GLY A 366 -13.32 12.60 -2.55
C GLY A 366 -12.38 13.80 -2.39
N LEU A 367 -11.07 13.59 -2.42
CA LEU A 367 -10.07 14.65 -2.16
C LEU A 367 -10.03 15.72 -3.25
N HIS A 368 -10.56 15.43 -4.44
CA HIS A 368 -10.70 16.38 -5.55
C HIS A 368 -11.83 17.40 -5.35
N ARG A 369 -12.75 17.11 -4.42
CA ARG A 369 -13.85 18.02 -4.08
C ARG A 369 -13.38 18.91 -2.94
N LYS A 370 -12.68 20.03 -3.27
CA LYS A 370 -12.33 21.02 -2.24
C LYS A 370 -13.63 21.58 -1.65
N THR A 371 -13.85 21.32 -0.37
CA THR A 371 -14.86 22.02 0.44
C THR A 371 -14.33 23.35 0.90
#